data_0c5c8a4e2d18c3be1b1ac81ebb29ac84
#
_entry.id   0c5c8a4e2d18c3be1b1ac81ebb29ac84
#
_cell.length_a   1.000
_cell.length_b   1.000
_cell.length_c   1.000
_cell.angle_alpha   90.00
_cell.angle_beta   90.00
_cell.angle_gamma   90.00
#
_symmetry.space_group_name_H-M   'P 1'
#
loop_
_entity.id
_entity.type
_entity.pdbx_description
1 polymer ?
#
loop_
_entity_poly.entity_id
_entity_poly.type
_entity_poly.pdbx_seq_one_letter_code
_entity_poly.pdbx_strand_id
1 'polypeptide(L)'
;NTSANWSVRLLSGAGNPGSNTTLSRGNGRVGFWVWAGGSGMSVTVGIDDSDGTERGVLRAIPAEQWTYVEWRLDDQSNWNAWVGGNGAISSTSVTLDAVWFFRAQTSYPVNLYIDDVQIRN
;
A
#
# COMPACT_ATOMS: atom_id res chain seq x y z
N ASN A 1 5.47 14.88 -9.95
CA ASN A 1 6.32 15.95 -9.43
C ASN A 1 7.65 15.97 -10.17
N THR A 2 8.07 17.14 -10.62
CA THR A 2 9.30 17.33 -11.42
C THR A 2 10.48 17.88 -10.61
N SER A 3 10.27 18.26 -9.35
CA SER A 3 11.30 18.91 -8.53
C SER A 3 11.89 18.02 -7.44
N ALA A 4 11.24 16.91 -7.10
CA ALA A 4 11.65 15.99 -6.04
C ALA A 4 11.02 14.61 -6.22
N ASN A 5 11.51 13.63 -5.49
CA ASN A 5 10.81 12.37 -5.29
C ASN A 5 9.44 12.66 -4.65
N TRP A 6 8.43 11.88 -4.98
CA TRP A 6 7.08 12.10 -4.49
C TRP A 6 6.38 10.81 -4.08
N SER A 7 5.36 10.96 -3.25
CA SER A 7 4.44 9.90 -2.92
C SER A 7 3.01 10.42 -2.89
N VAL A 8 2.06 9.55 -3.18
CA VAL A 8 0.63 9.80 -3.06
C VAL A 8 0.01 8.68 -2.23
N ARG A 9 -0.79 9.04 -1.25
CA ARG A 9 -1.50 8.12 -0.37
C ARG A 9 -3.00 8.29 -0.56
N LEU A 10 -3.68 7.21 -0.94
CA LEU A 10 -5.13 7.15 -1.01
C LEU A 10 -5.63 6.51 0.29
N LEU A 11 -6.24 7.33 1.14
CA LEU A 11 -6.69 6.91 2.47
C LEU A 11 -7.96 6.06 2.39
N SER A 12 -8.01 5.00 3.19
CA SER A 12 -9.23 4.29 3.54
C SER A 12 -10.09 5.15 4.48
N GLY A 13 -11.39 4.89 4.53
CA GLY A 13 -12.29 5.57 5.46
C GLY A 13 -12.27 7.10 5.43
N ALA A 14 -11.88 7.71 4.32
CA ALA A 14 -11.71 9.16 4.18
C ALA A 14 -10.79 9.79 5.26
N GLY A 15 -9.79 9.06 5.74
CA GLY A 15 -8.87 9.47 6.78
C GLY A 15 -9.42 9.36 8.21
N ASN A 16 -10.58 8.74 8.39
CA ASN A 16 -11.14 8.42 9.70
C ASN A 16 -10.86 6.94 10.03
N PRO A 17 -9.96 6.62 10.98
CA PRO A 17 -9.62 5.23 11.32
C PRO A 17 -10.82 4.36 11.69
N GLY A 18 -11.83 4.93 12.34
CA GLY A 18 -13.06 4.22 12.70
C GLY A 18 -13.92 3.79 11.49
N SER A 19 -13.67 4.37 10.32
CA SER A 19 -14.34 4.04 9.06
C SER A 19 -13.46 3.20 8.11
N ASN A 20 -12.25 2.85 8.53
CA ASN A 20 -11.35 2.03 7.74
C ASN A 20 -11.87 0.60 7.60
N THR A 21 -11.60 -0.02 6.46
CA THR A 21 -11.98 -1.40 6.22
C THR A 21 -11.20 -2.35 7.12
N THR A 22 -11.91 -3.21 7.85
CA THR A 22 -11.34 -4.20 8.75
C THR A 22 -10.88 -5.46 8.00
N LEU A 23 -9.74 -5.99 8.40
CA LEU A 23 -9.15 -7.22 7.89
C LEU A 23 -8.78 -8.17 9.03
N SER A 24 -8.92 -9.47 8.77
CA SER A 24 -8.44 -10.52 9.67
C SER A 24 -6.99 -10.88 9.33
N ARG A 25 -6.10 -10.91 10.32
CA ARG A 25 -4.70 -11.29 10.10
C ARG A 25 -4.54 -12.68 9.49
N GLY A 26 -5.32 -13.65 9.94
CA GLY A 26 -5.11 -15.06 9.58
C GLY A 26 -5.27 -15.36 8.09
N ASN A 27 -6.14 -14.63 7.39
CA ASN A 27 -6.42 -14.83 5.97
C ASN A 27 -6.42 -13.53 5.16
N GLY A 28 -6.25 -12.41 5.85
CA GLY A 28 -6.39 -11.08 5.25
C GLY A 28 -5.35 -10.81 4.17
N ARG A 29 -5.82 -10.21 3.09
CA ARG A 29 -5.00 -9.80 1.95
C ARG A 29 -5.50 -8.48 1.40
N VAL A 30 -4.56 -7.66 0.95
CA VAL A 30 -4.84 -6.46 0.17
C VAL A 30 -4.10 -6.56 -1.15
N GLY A 31 -4.81 -6.43 -2.25
CA GLY A 31 -4.22 -6.50 -3.57
C GLY A 31 -4.95 -5.62 -4.58
N PHE A 32 -4.28 -5.26 -5.65
CA PHE A 32 -4.84 -4.46 -6.76
C PHE A 32 -4.01 -4.59 -8.03
N TRP A 33 -4.63 -4.27 -9.14
CA TRP A 33 -3.94 -4.05 -10.40
C TRP A 33 -3.45 -2.62 -10.49
N VAL A 34 -2.23 -2.45 -11.00
CA VAL A 34 -1.63 -1.13 -11.21
C VAL A 34 -0.91 -1.08 -12.55
N TRP A 35 -1.02 0.07 -13.21
CA TRP A 35 -0.33 0.40 -14.44
C TRP A 35 0.34 1.77 -14.29
N ALA A 36 1.60 1.89 -14.69
CA ALA A 36 2.35 3.13 -14.63
C ALA A 36 2.87 3.52 -16.02
N GLY A 37 2.63 4.76 -16.43
CA GLY A 37 3.06 5.29 -17.73
C GLY A 37 4.55 5.61 -17.86
N GLY A 38 5.37 5.18 -16.89
CA GLY A 38 6.82 5.36 -16.89
C GLY A 38 7.49 4.52 -15.81
N SER A 39 8.79 4.35 -15.92
CA SER A 39 9.60 3.58 -14.96
C SER A 39 9.76 4.26 -13.61
N GLY A 40 10.24 3.53 -12.61
CA GLY A 40 10.57 4.05 -11.27
C GLY A 40 9.40 4.18 -10.32
N MET A 41 8.22 3.63 -10.66
CA MET A 41 7.08 3.54 -9.77
C MET A 41 7.23 2.37 -8.81
N SER A 42 6.88 2.59 -7.55
CA SER A 42 6.68 1.55 -6.55
C SER A 42 5.39 1.79 -5.80
N VAL A 43 4.77 0.71 -5.32
CA VAL A 43 3.51 0.77 -4.59
C VAL A 43 3.60 -0.02 -3.30
N THR A 44 2.75 0.34 -2.32
CA THR A 44 2.58 -0.38 -1.08
C THR A 44 1.20 -0.10 -0.46
N VAL A 45 0.95 -0.68 0.71
CA VAL A 45 -0.24 -0.45 1.53
C VAL A 45 0.18 -0.11 2.96
N GLY A 46 -0.67 0.63 3.66
CA GLY A 46 -0.57 0.87 5.10
C GLY A 46 -1.65 0.09 5.85
N ILE A 47 -1.28 -0.50 6.98
CA ILE A 47 -2.19 -1.22 7.86
C ILE A 47 -2.07 -0.65 9.27
N ASP A 48 -3.19 -0.26 9.86
CA ASP A 48 -3.24 0.13 11.26
C ASP A 48 -3.39 -1.10 12.14
N ASP A 49 -2.39 -1.32 12.99
CA ASP A 49 -2.33 -2.36 14.02
C ASP A 49 -2.47 -1.75 15.41
N SER A 50 -2.48 -2.56 16.46
CA SER A 50 -2.65 -2.12 17.84
C SER A 50 -1.52 -1.26 18.39
N ASP A 51 -0.31 -1.38 17.84
CA ASP A 51 0.88 -0.64 18.26
C ASP A 51 1.25 0.52 17.33
N GLY A 52 0.60 0.63 16.17
CA GLY A 52 0.85 1.69 15.20
C GLY A 52 0.46 1.32 13.79
N THR A 53 1.03 2.00 12.81
CA THR A 53 0.81 1.71 11.40
C THR A 53 2.02 0.97 10.81
N GLU A 54 1.75 -0.17 10.21
CA GLU A 54 2.73 -0.94 9.46
C GLU A 54 2.66 -0.62 7.97
N ARG A 55 3.78 -0.72 7.29
CA ARG A 55 3.85 -0.50 5.85
C ARG A 55 4.26 -1.77 5.14
N GLY A 56 3.54 -2.14 4.11
CA GLY A 56 3.93 -3.23 3.22
C GLY A 56 5.30 -2.96 2.57
N VAL A 57 6.06 -4.01 2.27
CA VAL A 57 7.27 -3.89 1.46
C VAL A 57 6.91 -3.31 0.09
N LEU A 58 7.76 -2.42 -0.40
CA LEU A 58 7.55 -1.78 -1.70
C LEU A 58 7.61 -2.81 -2.84
N ARG A 59 6.62 -2.73 -3.74
CA ARG A 59 6.59 -3.51 -4.98
C ARG A 59 6.92 -2.58 -6.14
N ALA A 60 8.03 -2.82 -6.83
CA ALA A 60 8.38 -2.08 -8.05
C ALA A 60 7.42 -2.46 -9.19
N ILE A 61 6.96 -1.46 -9.93
CA ILE A 61 5.99 -1.65 -11.02
C ILE A 61 6.70 -1.44 -12.36
N PRO A 62 6.66 -2.43 -13.27
CA PRO A 62 7.13 -2.26 -14.63
C PRO A 62 6.36 -1.13 -15.35
N ALA A 63 7.06 -0.37 -16.19
CA ALA A 63 6.41 0.65 -17.01
C ALA A 63 5.50 0.03 -18.07
N GLU A 64 4.38 0.71 -18.32
CA GLU A 64 3.46 0.42 -19.44
C GLU A 64 2.90 -1.01 -19.44
N GLN A 65 2.75 -1.60 -18.24
CA GLN A 65 2.25 -2.96 -18.06
C GLN A 65 1.33 -3.03 -16.85
N TRP A 66 0.16 -3.63 -17.01
CA TRP A 66 -0.69 -3.98 -15.87
C TRP A 66 -0.02 -5.06 -15.02
N THR A 67 0.12 -4.78 -13.72
CA THR A 67 0.77 -5.67 -12.75
C THR A 67 -0.13 -5.85 -11.55
N TYR A 68 -0.40 -7.09 -11.16
CA TYR A 68 -1.08 -7.38 -9.91
C TYR A 68 -0.08 -7.41 -8.76
N VAL A 69 -0.43 -6.74 -7.67
CA VAL A 69 0.34 -6.71 -6.42
C VAL A 69 -0.53 -7.12 -5.26
N GLU A 70 0.05 -7.81 -4.28
CA GLU A 70 -0.67 -8.29 -3.10
C GLU A 70 0.25 -8.32 -1.89
N TRP A 71 -0.31 -8.04 -0.71
CA TRP A 71 0.30 -8.22 0.60
C TRP A 71 -0.60 -9.10 1.45
N ARG A 72 0.00 -10.12 2.07
CA ARG A 72 -0.68 -11.01 3.01
C ARG A 72 -0.40 -10.57 4.43
N LEU A 73 -1.43 -10.50 5.27
CA LEU A 73 -1.28 -10.08 6.66
C LEU A 73 -0.60 -11.13 7.54
N ASP A 74 -0.72 -12.41 7.19
CA ASP A 74 -0.11 -13.53 7.90
C ASP A 74 1.36 -13.79 7.52
N ASP A 75 1.89 -13.10 6.53
CA ASP A 75 3.27 -13.23 6.08
C ASP A 75 4.08 -12.02 6.53
N GLN A 76 4.88 -12.19 7.59
CA GLN A 76 5.69 -11.12 8.18
C GLN A 76 6.72 -10.53 7.21
N SER A 77 7.16 -11.27 6.21
CA SER A 77 8.09 -10.76 5.19
C SER A 77 7.49 -9.65 4.31
N ASN A 78 6.19 -9.48 4.36
CA ASN A 78 5.48 -8.42 3.64
C ASN A 78 5.50 -7.06 4.37
N TRP A 79 5.98 -6.97 5.61
CA TRP A 79 5.76 -5.80 6.46
C TRP A 79 7.06 -5.17 6.95
N ASN A 80 7.03 -3.85 7.09
CA ASN A 80 8.06 -3.01 7.70
C ASN A 80 7.42 -2.05 8.70
N ALA A 81 8.15 -1.74 9.77
CA ALA A 81 7.73 -0.71 10.71
C ALA A 81 7.55 0.65 10.00
N TRP A 82 6.52 1.37 10.42
CA TRP A 82 6.33 2.73 9.98
C TRP A 82 6.00 3.64 11.16
N VAL A 83 4.80 4.22 11.27
CA VAL A 83 4.49 5.17 12.36
C VAL A 83 4.07 4.43 13.62
N GLY A 84 4.97 4.36 14.58
CA GLY A 84 4.75 3.64 15.85
C GLY A 84 4.80 2.13 15.76
N GLY A 85 4.76 1.56 14.56
CA GLY A 85 4.72 0.12 14.35
C GLY A 85 6.06 -0.58 14.57
N ASN A 86 6.02 -1.88 14.65
CA ASN A 86 7.17 -2.76 14.95
C ASN A 86 7.65 -3.59 13.75
N GLY A 87 7.01 -3.48 12.58
CA GLY A 87 7.30 -4.24 11.37
C GLY A 87 6.57 -5.58 11.29
N ALA A 88 5.59 -5.80 12.15
CA ALA A 88 4.83 -7.03 12.21
C ALA A 88 3.33 -6.74 12.40
N ILE A 89 2.48 -7.50 11.72
CA ILE A 89 1.04 -7.47 12.00
C ILE A 89 0.80 -8.37 13.22
N SER A 90 0.53 -7.76 14.36
CA SER A 90 0.44 -8.42 15.67
C SER A 90 -1.00 -8.76 16.05
N SER A 91 -1.96 -7.87 15.78
CA SER A 91 -3.36 -8.05 16.13
C SER A 91 -4.05 -9.08 15.24
N THR A 92 -5.07 -9.72 15.77
CA THR A 92 -5.93 -10.65 15.01
C THR A 92 -6.83 -9.93 14.03
N SER A 93 -7.13 -8.66 14.31
CA SER A 93 -7.95 -7.78 13.48
C SER A 93 -7.26 -6.42 13.35
N VAL A 94 -7.15 -5.92 12.15
CA VAL A 94 -6.47 -4.67 11.79
C VAL A 94 -7.31 -3.89 10.79
N THR A 95 -6.92 -2.67 10.45
CA THR A 95 -7.63 -1.89 9.44
C THR A 95 -6.70 -1.41 8.32
N LEU A 96 -7.25 -1.33 7.11
CA LEU A 96 -6.52 -0.75 5.98
C LEU A 96 -6.41 0.77 6.17
N ASP A 97 -5.20 1.30 6.32
CA ASP A 97 -4.95 2.75 6.36
C ASP A 97 -4.99 3.34 4.94
N ALA A 98 -4.17 2.82 4.06
CA ALA A 98 -4.02 3.44 2.74
C ALA A 98 -3.42 2.51 1.68
N VAL A 99 -3.61 2.91 0.43
CA VAL A 99 -2.80 2.45 -0.72
C VAL A 99 -1.81 3.57 -1.06
N TRP A 100 -0.55 3.24 -1.26
CA TRP A 100 0.54 4.19 -1.46
C TRP A 100 1.31 3.98 -2.75
N PHE A 101 1.67 5.10 -3.38
CA PHE A 101 2.45 5.17 -4.62
C PHE A 101 3.66 6.04 -4.41
N PHE A 102 4.82 5.58 -4.86
CA PHE A 102 6.09 6.28 -4.75
C PHE A 102 6.77 6.34 -6.11
N ARG A 103 7.39 7.46 -6.41
CA ARG A 103 8.19 7.62 -7.60
C ARG A 103 9.36 8.58 -7.37
N ALA A 104 10.49 8.27 -8.01
CA ALA A 104 11.59 9.20 -8.12
C ALA A 104 11.16 10.45 -8.91
N GLN A 105 11.89 11.53 -8.72
CA GLN A 105 11.74 12.76 -9.49
C GLN A 105 11.71 12.47 -10.99
N THR A 106 10.88 13.20 -11.71
CA THR A 106 10.74 13.09 -13.17
C THR A 106 10.58 14.48 -13.78
N SER A 107 11.04 14.64 -15.03
CA SER A 107 10.90 15.90 -15.78
C SER A 107 9.50 16.06 -16.43
N TYR A 108 8.63 15.08 -16.32
CA TYR A 108 7.29 15.08 -16.93
C TYR A 108 6.28 14.39 -16.03
N PRO A 109 4.98 14.70 -16.16
CA PRO A 109 3.91 13.98 -15.48
C PRO A 109 3.88 12.50 -15.89
N VAL A 110 3.56 11.64 -14.95
CA VAL A 110 3.36 10.20 -15.20
C VAL A 110 1.95 9.80 -14.80
N ASN A 111 1.26 9.15 -15.73
CA ASN A 111 -0.05 8.60 -15.46
C ASN A 111 0.08 7.32 -14.64
N LEU A 112 -0.79 7.18 -13.66
CA LEU A 112 -0.94 6.00 -12.84
C LEU A 112 -2.40 5.58 -12.86
N TYR A 113 -2.65 4.30 -13.12
CA TYR A 113 -3.98 3.72 -13.06
C TYR A 113 -3.98 2.58 -12.06
N ILE A 114 -5.04 2.49 -11.28
CA ILE A 114 -5.32 1.36 -10.38
C ILE A 114 -6.69 0.80 -10.72
N ASP A 115 -6.82 -0.50 -10.59
CA ASP A 115 -8.07 -1.20 -10.83
C ASP A 115 -8.22 -2.38 -9.87
N ASP A 116 -9.46 -2.79 -9.63
CA ASP A 116 -9.83 -3.98 -8.88
C ASP A 116 -9.12 -4.07 -7.52
N VAL A 117 -9.25 -3.03 -6.70
CA VAL A 117 -8.73 -3.05 -5.33
C VAL A 117 -9.53 -4.09 -4.53
N GLN A 118 -8.85 -5.17 -4.15
CA GLN A 118 -9.44 -6.30 -3.47
C GLN A 118 -8.95 -6.38 -2.03
N ILE A 119 -9.90 -6.50 -1.12
CA ILE A 119 -9.69 -6.84 0.28
C ILE A 119 -10.33 -8.19 0.50
N ARG A 120 -9.54 -9.15 0.97
CA ARG A 120 -10.02 -10.50 1.25
C ARG A 120 -9.72 -10.86 2.70
N ASN A 121 -10.66 -11.51 3.34
CA ASN A 121 -10.56 -12.05 4.70
C ASN A 121 -10.57 -13.58 4.67
#